data_2328a07d6b12f52f7b9f61b27585550b
#
_entry.id   2328a07d6b12f52f7b9f61b27585550b
#
_cell.length_a   1.000
_cell.length_b   1.000
_cell.length_c   1.000
_cell.angle_alpha   90.00
_cell.angle_beta   90.00
_cell.angle_gamma   90.00
#
_symmetry.space_group_name_H-M   'P 1'
#
loop_
_entity.id
_entity.type
_entity.pdbx_description
1 polymer ?
#
loop_
_entity_poly.entity_id
_entity_poly.type
_entity_poly.pdbx_seq_one_letter_code
_entity_poly.pdbx_strand_id
1 'polypeptide(L)'
;VIRVLPVVTATRYVTPLREGGSLPGLVEADDLGTYVVKFTGAGQGRKALIAEIIAGELARRLGFRVPDQVIVDLDPVIGRHEPDHEVQALLKASTGWNLGVDFLPGSLGYDPLGWTAEADWASRVLWFDAFVANVDRSWRNPNMLVWHGDVWLIDHGASLYFHHAWANAAKLITRPYETDDHVLAPSADRLAEADRELAPKLTEALLREVVALVPERWLEGEPGFADARAVRDAYVEQLLARAAAPRAWLPEQVTAVRTPAPGNRPGWLGGAS
;
A
#
# COMPACT_ATOMS: atom_id res chain seq x y z
N VAL A 1 10.07 18.06 14.69
CA VAL A 1 10.81 16.78 14.79
C VAL A 1 10.44 15.97 13.55
N ILE A 2 11.41 15.66 12.68
CA ILE A 2 11.18 14.78 11.53
C ILE A 2 10.87 13.40 12.12
N ARG A 3 9.65 12.89 11.90
CA ARG A 3 9.31 11.51 12.25
C ARG A 3 10.04 10.60 11.27
N VAL A 4 10.68 9.56 11.78
CA VAL A 4 11.25 8.46 11.00
C VAL A 4 10.52 7.19 11.35
N LEU A 5 10.47 6.22 10.45
CA LEU A 5 9.93 4.91 10.80
C LEU A 5 10.86 4.26 11.83
N PRO A 6 10.30 3.60 12.88
CA PRO A 6 11.10 2.80 13.79
C PRO A 6 11.89 1.75 13.02
N VAL A 7 13.10 1.45 13.50
CA VAL A 7 13.93 0.36 12.97
C VAL A 7 13.96 -0.73 14.01
N VAL A 8 13.59 -1.94 13.61
CA VAL A 8 13.61 -3.15 14.44
C VAL A 8 14.47 -4.20 13.77
N THR A 9 15.04 -5.12 14.56
CA THR A 9 15.88 -6.20 14.04
C THR A 9 15.06 -7.49 13.99
N ALA A 10 15.05 -8.16 12.84
CA ALA A 10 14.41 -9.47 12.71
C ALA A 10 15.12 -10.49 13.62
N THR A 11 14.37 -11.18 14.46
CA THR A 11 14.87 -12.23 15.36
C THR A 11 14.52 -13.62 14.86
N ARG A 12 13.38 -13.77 14.19
CA ARG A 12 12.91 -15.05 13.64
C ARG A 12 12.05 -14.84 12.40
N TYR A 13 12.34 -15.58 11.34
CA TYR A 13 11.41 -15.79 10.23
C TYR A 13 10.44 -16.92 10.60
N VAL A 14 9.14 -16.66 10.50
CA VAL A 14 8.11 -17.60 10.94
C VAL A 14 7.57 -18.43 9.78
N THR A 15 7.07 -17.76 8.72
CA THR A 15 6.47 -18.44 7.57
C THR A 15 6.28 -17.49 6.38
N PRO A 16 6.34 -17.97 5.13
CA PRO A 16 5.90 -17.18 3.99
C PRO A 16 4.38 -17.02 4.00
N LEU A 17 3.90 -15.84 3.61
CA LEU A 17 2.51 -15.61 3.29
C LEU A 17 2.34 -15.77 1.78
N ARG A 18 1.77 -16.91 1.37
CA ARG A 18 1.67 -17.29 -0.05
C ARG A 18 0.55 -16.59 -0.81
N GLU A 19 -0.09 -15.60 -0.20
CA GLU A 19 -1.12 -14.77 -0.80
C GLU A 19 -0.46 -13.53 -1.42
N GLY A 20 -0.56 -13.38 -2.74
CA GLY A 20 0.02 -12.27 -3.50
C GLY A 20 1.37 -12.57 -4.18
N GLY A 21 1.69 -11.81 -5.23
CA GLY A 21 2.86 -12.03 -6.09
C GLY A 21 4.21 -11.60 -5.51
N SER A 22 4.27 -11.03 -4.31
CA SER A 22 5.51 -10.51 -3.69
C SER A 22 6.11 -11.42 -2.61
N LEU A 23 5.45 -12.55 -2.28
CA LEU A 23 5.85 -13.52 -1.26
C LEU A 23 6.30 -12.86 0.05
N PRO A 24 5.43 -12.06 0.74
CA PRO A 24 5.77 -11.49 2.02
C PRO A 24 5.94 -12.58 3.08
N GLY A 25 6.65 -12.26 4.17
CA GLY A 25 6.89 -13.22 5.25
C GLY A 25 6.46 -12.68 6.61
N LEU A 26 6.03 -13.57 7.49
CA LEU A 26 5.79 -13.26 8.89
C LEU A 26 7.12 -13.35 9.65
N VAL A 27 7.49 -12.26 10.35
CA VAL A 27 8.77 -12.13 11.04
C VAL A 27 8.55 -11.58 12.45
N GLU A 28 9.21 -12.17 13.43
CA GLU A 28 9.32 -11.62 14.79
C GLU A 28 10.55 -10.72 14.88
N ALA A 29 10.47 -9.66 15.68
CA ALA A 29 11.52 -8.69 15.85
C ALA A 29 11.93 -8.50 17.32
N ASP A 30 13.04 -7.77 17.55
CA ASP A 30 13.66 -7.55 18.85
C ASP A 30 12.84 -6.66 19.80
N ASP A 31 11.85 -5.96 19.30
CA ASP A 31 10.88 -5.19 20.07
C ASP A 31 9.68 -6.04 20.55
N LEU A 32 9.72 -7.36 20.35
CA LEU A 32 8.65 -8.33 20.60
C LEU A 32 7.44 -8.20 19.66
N GLY A 33 7.54 -7.38 18.62
CA GLY A 33 6.53 -7.22 17.57
C GLY A 33 6.59 -8.39 16.58
N THR A 34 5.46 -8.59 15.90
CA THR A 34 5.34 -9.52 14.76
C THR A 34 4.90 -8.70 13.55
N TYR A 35 5.60 -8.85 12.44
CA TYR A 35 5.41 -8.04 11.24
C TYR A 35 5.21 -8.89 10.00
N VAL A 36 4.33 -8.42 9.12
CA VAL A 36 4.30 -8.86 7.71
C VAL A 36 5.40 -8.09 6.98
N VAL A 37 6.47 -8.78 6.62
CA VAL A 37 7.63 -8.15 5.98
C VAL A 37 7.53 -8.27 4.46
N LYS A 38 7.61 -7.13 3.79
CA LYS A 38 7.74 -7.01 2.34
C LYS A 38 9.22 -6.81 2.01
N PHE A 39 9.76 -7.69 1.20
CA PHE A 39 11.20 -7.82 0.98
C PHE A 39 11.70 -6.97 -0.19
N THR A 40 12.85 -6.32 0.02
CA THR A 40 13.52 -5.52 -1.04
C THR A 40 14.00 -6.35 -2.20
N GLY A 41 14.31 -7.63 -1.98
CA GLY A 41 14.71 -8.59 -3.02
C GLY A 41 13.56 -9.20 -3.80
N ALA A 42 12.29 -8.90 -3.46
CA ALA A 42 11.14 -9.37 -4.21
C ALA A 42 11.06 -8.72 -5.62
N GLY A 43 10.39 -9.40 -6.56
CA GLY A 43 10.35 -8.97 -7.97
C GLY A 43 9.78 -7.57 -8.23
N GLN A 44 8.96 -7.04 -7.31
CA GLN A 44 8.43 -5.67 -7.39
C GLN A 44 9.44 -4.60 -6.95
N GLY A 45 10.50 -5.00 -6.24
CA GLY A 45 11.61 -4.15 -5.85
C GLY A 45 11.26 -3.02 -4.88
N ARG A 46 12.25 -2.13 -4.65
CA ARG A 46 12.14 -1.02 -3.69
C ARG A 46 11.01 -0.04 -3.98
N LYS A 47 10.61 0.14 -5.25
CA LYS A 47 9.54 1.09 -5.60
C LYS A 47 8.19 0.72 -5.00
N ALA A 48 7.85 -0.56 -4.94
CA ALA A 48 6.64 -1.01 -4.26
C ALA A 48 6.68 -0.70 -2.75
N LEU A 49 7.84 -0.84 -2.10
CA LEU A 49 8.00 -0.50 -0.68
C LEU A 49 7.91 1.02 -0.44
N ILE A 50 8.45 1.82 -1.36
CA ILE A 50 8.30 3.30 -1.32
C ILE A 50 6.83 3.68 -1.46
N ALA A 51 6.11 3.08 -2.40
CA ALA A 51 4.67 3.32 -2.57
C ALA A 51 3.89 2.90 -1.32
N GLU A 52 4.22 1.77 -0.72
CA GLU A 52 3.60 1.29 0.52
C GLU A 52 3.79 2.28 1.67
N ILE A 53 5.00 2.83 1.87
CA ILE A 53 5.26 3.82 2.92
C ILE A 53 4.47 5.09 2.66
N ILE A 54 4.60 5.67 1.46
CA ILE A 54 3.98 6.96 1.14
C ILE A 54 2.46 6.86 1.18
N ALA A 55 1.87 5.88 0.49
CA ALA A 55 0.42 5.74 0.43
C ALA A 55 -0.16 5.26 1.77
N GLY A 56 0.48 4.31 2.46
CA GLY A 56 0.01 3.83 3.77
C GLY A 56 0.03 4.93 4.84
N GLU A 57 1.12 5.69 4.98
CA GLU A 57 1.17 6.79 5.95
C GLU A 57 0.22 7.92 5.56
N LEU A 58 0.10 8.24 4.26
CA LEU A 58 -0.84 9.25 3.80
C LEU A 58 -2.29 8.84 4.12
N ALA A 59 -2.66 7.58 3.89
CA ALA A 59 -3.97 7.04 4.27
C ALA A 59 -4.23 7.24 5.77
N ARG A 60 -3.25 6.91 6.62
CA ARG A 60 -3.34 7.10 8.07
C ARG A 60 -3.55 8.56 8.44
N ARG A 61 -2.80 9.50 7.83
CA ARG A 61 -2.93 10.94 8.07
C ARG A 61 -4.27 11.50 7.60
N LEU A 62 -4.90 10.87 6.63
CA LEU A 62 -6.25 11.20 6.16
C LEU A 62 -7.36 10.58 7.03
N GLY A 63 -6.99 9.75 8.03
CA GLY A 63 -7.92 9.19 9.01
C GLY A 63 -8.41 7.78 8.70
N PHE A 64 -7.75 7.06 7.78
CA PHE A 64 -7.99 5.64 7.58
C PHE A 64 -7.22 4.78 8.59
N ARG A 65 -7.75 3.62 8.91
CA ARG A 65 -7.02 2.61 9.69
C ARG A 65 -6.05 1.89 8.77
N VAL A 66 -4.78 1.97 9.11
CA VAL A 66 -3.67 1.31 8.40
C VAL A 66 -2.73 0.76 9.48
N PRO A 67 -2.29 -0.50 9.40
CA PRO A 67 -1.34 -1.05 10.35
C PRO A 67 -0.05 -0.23 10.41
N ASP A 68 0.59 -0.20 11.58
CA ASP A 68 1.84 0.55 11.74
C ASP A 68 2.94 -0.01 10.85
N GLN A 69 3.79 0.89 10.36
CA GLN A 69 4.92 0.55 9.50
C GLN A 69 6.23 0.75 10.24
N VAL A 70 7.16 -0.18 10.05
CA VAL A 70 8.53 -0.15 10.59
C VAL A 70 9.53 -0.55 9.52
N ILE A 71 10.78 -0.22 9.74
CA ILE A 71 11.90 -0.80 8.99
C ILE A 71 12.37 -2.04 9.72
N VAL A 72 12.39 -3.18 9.04
CA VAL A 72 12.90 -4.44 9.59
C VAL A 72 14.29 -4.68 9.02
N ASP A 73 15.30 -4.69 9.89
CA ASP A 73 16.66 -5.05 9.51
C ASP A 73 16.83 -6.56 9.56
N LEU A 74 17.11 -7.15 8.41
CA LEU A 74 17.21 -8.59 8.21
C LEU A 74 18.66 -9.04 8.15
N ASP A 75 19.12 -9.79 9.18
CA ASP A 75 20.41 -10.43 9.19
C ASP A 75 20.43 -11.64 8.21
N PRO A 76 21.48 -11.82 7.39
CA PRO A 76 21.58 -12.95 6.47
C PRO A 76 21.55 -14.33 7.15
N VAL A 77 21.73 -14.38 8.46
CA VAL A 77 21.68 -15.62 9.25
C VAL A 77 20.27 -16.20 9.34
N ILE A 78 19.25 -15.34 9.28
CA ILE A 78 17.83 -15.74 9.50
C ILE A 78 17.36 -16.74 8.44
N GLY A 79 17.80 -16.60 7.19
CA GLY A 79 17.42 -17.51 6.10
C GLY A 79 18.22 -18.81 6.00
N ARG A 80 19.21 -19.05 6.88
CA ARG A 80 20.14 -20.21 6.72
C ARG A 80 19.46 -21.57 6.83
N HIS A 81 18.41 -21.68 7.62
CA HIS A 81 17.71 -22.93 7.89
C HIS A 81 16.33 -22.99 7.22
N GLU A 82 16.03 -22.06 6.34
CA GLU A 82 14.78 -22.07 5.57
C GLU A 82 14.83 -23.23 4.56
N PRO A 83 13.89 -24.20 4.65
CA PRO A 83 13.91 -25.38 3.77
C PRO A 83 13.44 -25.07 2.35
N ASP A 84 12.63 -24.00 2.15
CA ASP A 84 12.18 -23.57 0.83
C ASP A 84 13.29 -22.74 0.16
N HIS A 85 13.83 -23.27 -0.93
CA HIS A 85 14.93 -22.62 -1.65
C HIS A 85 14.58 -21.26 -2.24
N GLU A 86 13.31 -21.05 -2.63
CA GLU A 86 12.83 -19.77 -3.17
C GLU A 86 12.80 -18.71 -2.04
N VAL A 87 12.24 -19.08 -0.89
CA VAL A 87 12.22 -18.23 0.30
C VAL A 87 13.65 -17.96 0.79
N GLN A 88 14.52 -18.98 0.84
CA GLN A 88 15.92 -18.80 1.22
C GLN A 88 16.64 -17.81 0.31
N ALA A 89 16.45 -17.92 -1.01
CA ALA A 89 17.05 -17.00 -1.99
C ALA A 89 16.52 -15.57 -1.80
N LEU A 90 15.20 -15.42 -1.54
CA LEU A 90 14.55 -14.13 -1.29
C LEU A 90 15.12 -13.47 -0.02
N LEU A 91 15.20 -14.20 1.10
CA LEU A 91 15.76 -13.69 2.36
C LEU A 91 17.22 -13.25 2.18
N LYS A 92 18.02 -14.03 1.48
CA LYS A 92 19.41 -13.67 1.17
C LYS A 92 19.52 -12.41 0.31
N ALA A 93 18.66 -12.26 -0.71
CA ALA A 93 18.61 -11.08 -1.57
C ALA A 93 18.08 -9.83 -0.83
N SER A 94 17.42 -10.03 0.32
CA SER A 94 16.76 -8.99 1.11
C SER A 94 17.51 -8.63 2.39
N THR A 95 18.80 -8.99 2.49
CA THR A 95 19.64 -8.64 3.65
C THR A 95 19.65 -7.13 3.86
N GLY A 96 19.51 -6.70 5.12
CA GLY A 96 19.39 -5.30 5.51
C GLY A 96 17.94 -4.83 5.61
N TRP A 97 17.66 -3.60 5.24
CA TRP A 97 16.39 -2.93 5.49
C TRP A 97 15.27 -3.36 4.55
N ASN A 98 14.19 -3.83 5.13
CA ASN A 98 12.94 -4.20 4.49
C ASN A 98 11.77 -3.45 5.14
N LEU A 99 10.57 -3.52 4.57
CA LEU A 99 9.39 -2.91 5.14
C LEU A 99 8.60 -3.93 5.97
N GLY A 100 8.43 -3.66 7.25
CA GLY A 100 7.50 -4.36 8.14
C GLY A 100 6.19 -3.60 8.26
N VAL A 101 5.11 -4.34 8.21
CA VAL A 101 3.75 -3.86 8.50
C VAL A 101 3.24 -4.65 9.69
N ASP A 102 2.73 -3.98 10.71
CA ASP A 102 2.27 -4.63 11.94
C ASP A 102 1.26 -5.73 11.64
N PHE A 103 1.48 -6.91 12.21
CA PHE A 103 0.61 -8.06 12.02
C PHE A 103 -0.65 -7.91 12.88
N LEU A 104 -1.82 -8.02 12.28
CA LEU A 104 -3.11 -7.94 12.97
C LEU A 104 -3.62 -9.35 13.29
N PRO A 105 -3.34 -9.90 14.49
CA PRO A 105 -3.68 -11.29 14.80
C PRO A 105 -5.20 -11.49 14.87
N GLY A 106 -5.67 -12.54 14.17
CA GLY A 106 -7.10 -12.85 14.11
C GLY A 106 -7.91 -11.93 13.18
N SER A 107 -7.27 -11.09 12.38
CA SER A 107 -7.96 -10.36 11.33
C SER A 107 -8.48 -11.30 10.23
N LEU A 108 -9.56 -10.93 9.59
CA LEU A 108 -10.16 -11.65 8.46
C LEU A 108 -10.04 -10.81 7.20
N GLY A 109 -9.87 -11.46 6.05
CA GLY A 109 -9.97 -10.77 4.76
C GLY A 109 -11.34 -10.10 4.59
N TYR A 110 -11.35 -8.88 4.04
CA TYR A 110 -12.59 -8.20 3.71
C TYR A 110 -13.33 -8.95 2.59
N ASP A 111 -14.58 -9.37 2.86
CA ASP A 111 -15.45 -9.97 1.87
C ASP A 111 -16.60 -8.98 1.54
N PRO A 112 -16.67 -8.43 0.32
CA PRO A 112 -17.70 -7.49 -0.07
C PRO A 112 -19.13 -8.10 -0.06
N LEU A 113 -19.25 -9.43 -0.03
CA LEU A 113 -20.55 -10.11 0.09
C LEU A 113 -20.99 -10.25 1.55
N GLY A 114 -20.05 -10.30 2.47
CA GLY A 114 -20.29 -10.43 3.91
C GLY A 114 -20.27 -9.09 4.67
N TRP A 115 -19.71 -8.05 4.08
CA TRP A 115 -19.52 -6.74 4.72
C TRP A 115 -19.96 -5.61 3.80
N THR A 116 -21.02 -4.92 4.17
CA THR A 116 -21.48 -3.75 3.42
C THR A 116 -20.76 -2.49 3.89
N ALA A 117 -20.00 -1.86 3.01
CA ALA A 117 -19.35 -0.60 3.30
C ALA A 117 -20.35 0.56 3.27
N GLU A 118 -20.26 1.46 4.24
CA GLU A 118 -21.05 2.70 4.23
C GLU A 118 -20.58 3.63 3.12
N ALA A 119 -21.52 4.34 2.49
CA ALA A 119 -21.27 5.16 1.30
C ALA A 119 -20.19 6.24 1.52
N ASP A 120 -20.22 6.93 2.66
CA ASP A 120 -19.21 7.96 3.00
C ASP A 120 -17.81 7.35 3.08
N TRP A 121 -17.69 6.25 3.82
CA TRP A 121 -16.41 5.57 3.99
C TRP A 121 -15.90 4.99 2.66
N ALA A 122 -16.75 4.30 1.90
CA ALA A 122 -16.43 3.74 0.59
C ALA A 122 -15.96 4.82 -0.39
N SER A 123 -16.65 5.97 -0.41
CA SER A 123 -16.28 7.11 -1.26
C SER A 123 -14.95 7.73 -0.88
N ARG A 124 -14.66 7.83 0.41
CA ARG A 124 -13.36 8.33 0.91
C ARG A 124 -12.21 7.40 0.51
N VAL A 125 -12.39 6.07 0.62
CA VAL A 125 -11.36 5.10 0.23
C VAL A 125 -11.15 5.12 -1.28
N LEU A 126 -12.22 5.11 -2.09
CA LEU A 126 -12.12 5.17 -3.54
C LEU A 126 -11.46 6.49 -3.99
N TRP A 127 -11.83 7.62 -3.37
CA TRP A 127 -11.17 8.91 -3.62
C TRP A 127 -9.66 8.84 -3.34
N PHE A 128 -9.30 8.22 -2.21
CA PHE A 128 -7.90 8.05 -1.82
C PHE A 128 -7.14 7.17 -2.82
N ASP A 129 -7.69 6.01 -3.17
CA ASP A 129 -7.07 5.11 -4.16
C ASP A 129 -6.94 5.78 -5.53
N ALA A 130 -7.92 6.57 -5.94
CA ALA A 130 -7.85 7.38 -7.16
C ALA A 130 -6.76 8.45 -7.07
N PHE A 131 -6.57 9.09 -5.90
CA PHE A 131 -5.51 10.07 -5.69
C PHE A 131 -4.11 9.47 -5.80
N VAL A 132 -3.85 8.35 -5.11
CA VAL A 132 -2.55 7.67 -5.14
C VAL A 132 -2.38 6.75 -6.36
N ALA A 133 -3.42 6.65 -7.21
CA ALA A 133 -3.50 5.75 -8.35
C ALA A 133 -3.23 4.28 -7.98
N ASN A 134 -3.86 3.80 -6.90
CA ASN A 134 -3.80 2.40 -6.50
C ASN A 134 -4.64 1.54 -7.44
N VAL A 135 -4.02 0.59 -8.14
CA VAL A 135 -4.69 -0.23 -9.15
C VAL A 135 -5.06 -1.64 -8.65
N ASP A 136 -4.77 -1.95 -7.39
CA ASP A 136 -4.88 -3.33 -6.87
C ASP A 136 -5.95 -3.50 -5.77
N ARG A 137 -6.78 -2.48 -5.49
CA ARG A 137 -7.92 -2.64 -4.56
C ARG A 137 -9.16 -3.08 -5.33
N SER A 138 -9.13 -4.32 -5.80
CA SER A 138 -10.17 -4.90 -6.65
C SER A 138 -11.07 -5.88 -5.87
N TRP A 139 -12.16 -6.28 -6.49
CA TRP A 139 -13.03 -7.31 -5.92
C TRP A 139 -12.34 -8.69 -5.79
N ARG A 140 -11.28 -8.95 -6.57
CA ARG A 140 -10.48 -10.19 -6.47
C ARG A 140 -9.44 -10.09 -5.37
N ASN A 141 -8.94 -8.88 -5.13
CA ASN A 141 -7.92 -8.56 -4.14
C ASN A 141 -8.33 -7.28 -3.40
N PRO A 142 -9.20 -7.38 -2.40
CA PRO A 142 -9.70 -6.19 -1.71
C PRO A 142 -8.63 -5.37 -1.00
N ASN A 143 -7.51 -5.97 -0.64
CA ASN A 143 -6.42 -5.32 0.12
C ASN A 143 -6.94 -4.59 1.36
N MET A 144 -7.86 -5.23 2.06
CA MET A 144 -8.48 -4.78 3.30
C MET A 144 -8.65 -5.96 4.27
N LEU A 145 -8.52 -5.67 5.55
CA LEU A 145 -8.78 -6.61 6.64
C LEU A 145 -9.91 -6.10 7.52
N VAL A 146 -10.67 -7.00 8.11
CA VAL A 146 -11.60 -6.72 9.21
C VAL A 146 -10.94 -7.17 10.50
N TRP A 147 -10.70 -6.22 11.41
CA TRP A 147 -10.08 -6.48 12.71
C TRP A 147 -10.81 -5.72 13.82
N HIS A 148 -11.23 -6.45 14.85
CA HIS A 148 -12.04 -5.91 15.95
C HIS A 148 -13.30 -5.12 15.51
N GLY A 149 -13.91 -5.54 14.37
CA GLY A 149 -15.10 -4.88 13.83
C GLY A 149 -14.84 -3.65 12.94
N ASP A 150 -13.58 -3.26 12.78
CA ASP A 150 -13.16 -2.15 11.91
C ASP A 150 -12.49 -2.65 10.64
N VAL A 151 -12.61 -1.89 9.55
CA VAL A 151 -11.91 -2.17 8.29
C VAL A 151 -10.56 -1.45 8.27
N TRP A 152 -9.51 -2.20 7.95
CA TRP A 152 -8.13 -1.75 7.85
C TRP A 152 -7.66 -1.84 6.40
N LEU A 153 -7.09 -0.77 5.87
CA LEU A 153 -6.49 -0.74 4.55
C LEU A 153 -5.07 -1.31 4.63
N ILE A 154 -4.75 -2.20 3.70
CA ILE A 154 -3.41 -2.82 3.59
C ILE A 154 -2.97 -2.82 2.13
N ASP A 155 -1.70 -3.15 1.90
CA ASP A 155 -1.11 -3.39 0.58
C ASP A 155 -1.29 -2.24 -0.41
N HIS A 156 -0.61 -1.13 -0.14
CA HIS A 156 -0.60 0.07 -0.99
C HIS A 156 0.54 0.06 -2.02
N GLY A 157 1.30 -1.04 -2.12
CA GLY A 157 2.48 -1.12 -2.97
C GLY A 157 2.22 -0.97 -4.47
N ALA A 158 0.98 -1.18 -4.91
CA ALA A 158 0.52 -0.96 -6.29
C ALA A 158 0.02 0.48 -6.55
N SER A 159 0.48 1.44 -5.76
CA SER A 159 0.21 2.87 -5.91
C SER A 159 1.37 3.60 -6.59
N LEU A 160 1.18 4.88 -6.89
CA LEU A 160 2.22 5.80 -7.37
C LEU A 160 2.92 5.34 -8.66
N TYR A 161 2.19 4.78 -9.58
CA TYR A 161 2.72 4.17 -10.82
C TYR A 161 3.65 5.09 -11.63
N PHE A 162 3.56 6.40 -11.46
CA PHE A 162 4.42 7.37 -12.13
C PHE A 162 5.91 7.15 -11.86
N HIS A 163 6.26 6.62 -10.69
CA HIS A 163 7.66 6.42 -10.31
C HIS A 163 8.37 5.28 -11.07
N HIS A 164 7.61 4.43 -11.77
CA HIS A 164 8.21 3.42 -12.65
C HIS A 164 8.73 4.02 -13.96
N ALA A 165 8.22 5.23 -14.34
CA ALA A 165 8.61 5.92 -15.56
C ALA A 165 8.56 7.45 -15.37
N TRP A 166 9.50 7.99 -14.60
CA TRP A 166 9.57 9.42 -14.24
C TRP A 166 9.48 10.35 -15.44
N ALA A 167 10.08 10.00 -16.57
CA ALA A 167 9.98 10.79 -17.81
C ALA A 167 8.54 11.00 -18.31
N ASN A 168 7.61 10.14 -17.88
CA ASN A 168 6.19 10.22 -18.22
C ASN A 168 5.30 10.62 -17.03
N ALA A 169 5.85 10.92 -15.87
CA ALA A 169 5.10 11.19 -14.64
C ALA A 169 4.07 12.29 -14.81
N ALA A 170 4.41 13.37 -15.53
CA ALA A 170 3.50 14.48 -15.78
C ALA A 170 2.19 14.07 -16.49
N LYS A 171 2.22 13.05 -17.35
CA LYS A 171 1.02 12.53 -18.03
C LYS A 171 0.05 11.84 -17.07
N LEU A 172 0.53 11.38 -15.92
CA LEU A 172 -0.27 10.66 -14.93
C LEU A 172 -0.94 11.60 -13.92
N ILE A 173 -0.59 12.90 -13.92
CA ILE A 173 -1.22 13.90 -13.03
C ILE A 173 -2.73 13.97 -13.27
N THR A 174 -3.14 14.00 -14.53
CA THR A 174 -4.54 14.17 -14.94
C THR A 174 -5.19 12.88 -15.47
N ARG A 175 -4.46 11.76 -15.48
CA ARG A 175 -5.01 10.51 -15.98
C ARG A 175 -6.22 10.11 -15.16
N PRO A 176 -7.40 9.89 -15.77
CA PRO A 176 -8.58 9.42 -15.09
C PRO A 176 -8.31 8.09 -14.39
N TYR A 177 -8.90 7.94 -13.20
CA TYR A 177 -8.85 6.68 -12.45
C TYR A 177 -9.98 5.76 -12.90
N GLU A 178 -9.63 4.51 -13.19
CA GLU A 178 -10.59 3.49 -13.61
C GLU A 178 -11.19 2.81 -12.38
N THR A 179 -12.52 2.77 -12.29
CA THR A 179 -13.25 2.24 -11.13
C THR A 179 -13.90 0.89 -11.36
N ASP A 180 -13.86 0.35 -12.58
CA ASP A 180 -14.65 -0.81 -12.99
C ASP A 180 -14.43 -2.06 -12.14
N ASP A 181 -13.19 -2.28 -11.68
CA ASP A 181 -12.82 -3.41 -10.83
C ASP A 181 -12.65 -3.04 -9.35
N HIS A 182 -12.83 -1.76 -8.97
CA HIS A 182 -12.62 -1.32 -7.59
C HIS A 182 -13.70 -1.89 -6.66
N VAL A 183 -13.26 -2.59 -5.58
CA VAL A 183 -14.17 -3.35 -4.70
C VAL A 183 -15.25 -2.50 -4.03
N LEU A 184 -14.99 -1.22 -3.77
CA LEU A 184 -15.92 -0.31 -3.11
C LEU A 184 -16.73 0.55 -4.10
N ALA A 185 -16.49 0.44 -5.40
CA ALA A 185 -17.20 1.23 -6.40
C ALA A 185 -18.74 1.16 -6.28
N PRO A 186 -19.36 -0.01 -6.00
CA PRO A 186 -20.83 -0.07 -5.86
C PRO A 186 -21.40 0.76 -4.72
N SER A 187 -20.59 1.07 -3.70
CA SER A 187 -21.01 1.83 -2.50
C SER A 187 -20.49 3.27 -2.49
N ALA A 188 -19.62 3.66 -3.45
CA ALA A 188 -18.93 4.95 -3.45
C ALA A 188 -19.67 5.99 -4.30
N ASP A 189 -20.81 6.48 -3.83
CA ASP A 189 -21.68 7.44 -4.55
C ASP A 189 -21.52 8.89 -4.08
N ARG A 190 -20.56 9.18 -3.15
CA ARG A 190 -20.31 10.50 -2.53
C ARG A 190 -18.89 11.02 -2.75
N LEU A 191 -18.35 10.84 -3.97
CA LEU A 191 -16.97 11.26 -4.26
C LEU A 191 -16.75 12.77 -4.15
N ALA A 192 -17.77 13.58 -4.47
CA ALA A 192 -17.69 15.03 -4.34
C ALA A 192 -17.60 15.48 -2.87
N GLU A 193 -18.26 14.78 -1.96
CA GLU A 193 -18.16 14.99 -0.51
C GLU A 193 -16.76 14.58 -0.01
N ALA A 194 -16.29 13.42 -0.41
CA ALA A 194 -14.95 12.93 -0.10
C ALA A 194 -13.86 13.92 -0.57
N ASP A 195 -14.01 14.49 -1.78
CA ASP A 195 -13.09 15.48 -2.31
C ASP A 195 -13.06 16.76 -1.46
N ARG A 196 -14.24 17.28 -1.08
CA ARG A 196 -14.34 18.47 -0.23
C ARG A 196 -13.71 18.26 1.15
N GLU A 197 -13.77 17.03 1.68
CA GLU A 197 -13.21 16.69 2.99
C GLU A 197 -11.70 16.45 2.92
N LEU A 198 -11.24 15.67 1.95
CA LEU A 198 -9.88 15.12 1.94
C LEU A 198 -8.87 16.00 1.20
N ALA A 199 -9.27 16.62 0.09
CA ALA A 199 -8.35 17.41 -0.72
C ALA A 199 -7.71 18.60 0.03
N PRO A 200 -8.39 19.35 0.90
CA PRO A 200 -7.76 20.42 1.67
C PRO A 200 -6.70 19.94 2.66
N LYS A 201 -6.71 18.66 3.03
CA LYS A 201 -5.72 18.05 3.93
C LYS A 201 -4.39 17.78 3.23
N LEU A 202 -4.38 17.68 1.90
CA LEU A 202 -3.19 17.41 1.08
C LEU A 202 -2.31 18.67 0.93
N THR A 203 -1.71 19.11 2.01
CA THR A 203 -0.79 20.25 2.00
C THR A 203 0.63 19.82 1.62
N GLU A 204 1.43 20.75 1.11
CA GLU A 204 2.85 20.49 0.83
C GLU A 204 3.58 20.01 2.10
N ALA A 205 3.28 20.61 3.26
CA ALA A 205 3.88 20.20 4.52
C ALA A 205 3.59 18.73 4.85
N LEU A 206 2.33 18.31 4.73
CA LEU A 206 1.95 16.92 4.94
C LEU A 206 2.68 15.96 3.97
N LEU A 207 2.71 16.30 2.68
CA LEU A 207 3.35 15.46 1.68
C LEU A 207 4.86 15.35 1.91
N ARG A 208 5.52 16.46 2.28
CA ARG A 208 6.95 16.45 2.65
C ARG A 208 7.21 15.58 3.89
N GLU A 209 6.37 15.67 4.93
CA GLU A 209 6.48 14.83 6.12
C GLU A 209 6.35 13.33 5.78
N VAL A 210 5.38 12.98 4.94
CA VAL A 210 5.12 11.58 4.55
C VAL A 210 6.26 11.05 3.68
N VAL A 211 6.69 11.79 2.67
CA VAL A 211 7.78 11.37 1.77
C VAL A 211 9.12 11.27 2.53
N ALA A 212 9.31 12.08 3.57
CA ALA A 212 10.53 12.02 4.40
C ALA A 212 10.69 10.71 5.19
N LEU A 213 9.60 9.92 5.36
CA LEU A 213 9.66 8.61 6.01
C LEU A 213 10.39 7.56 5.18
N VAL A 214 10.48 7.75 3.86
CA VAL A 214 11.16 6.80 2.97
C VAL A 214 12.66 6.80 3.27
N PRO A 215 13.26 5.63 3.55
CA PRO A 215 14.70 5.52 3.78
C PRO A 215 15.51 6.08 2.61
N GLU A 216 16.53 6.88 2.89
CA GLU A 216 17.36 7.52 1.88
C GLU A 216 17.99 6.51 0.92
N ARG A 217 18.50 5.41 1.44
CA ARG A 217 19.09 4.30 0.68
C ARG A 217 18.16 3.67 -0.35
N TRP A 218 16.84 3.83 -0.21
CA TRP A 218 15.88 3.33 -1.19
C TRP A 218 15.63 4.29 -2.35
N LEU A 219 16.02 5.55 -2.17
CA LEU A 219 15.92 6.61 -3.19
C LEU A 219 17.24 6.83 -3.95
N GLU A 220 18.35 6.34 -3.39
CA GLU A 220 19.66 6.47 -4.00
C GLU A 220 19.75 5.72 -5.35
N GLY A 221 20.42 6.34 -6.31
CA GLY A 221 20.65 5.75 -7.64
C GLY A 221 19.43 5.72 -8.54
N GLU A 222 18.36 6.47 -8.21
CA GLU A 222 17.19 6.58 -9.11
C GLU A 222 17.60 7.32 -10.38
N PRO A 223 17.45 6.70 -11.58
CA PRO A 223 17.86 7.29 -12.84
C PRO A 223 17.17 8.63 -13.12
N GLY A 224 17.95 9.62 -13.55
CA GLY A 224 17.45 10.96 -13.87
C GLY A 224 17.43 11.95 -12.70
N PHE A 225 17.88 11.53 -11.50
CA PHE A 225 17.96 12.39 -10.33
C PHE A 225 19.39 12.50 -9.81
N ALA A 226 19.73 13.67 -9.27
CA ALA A 226 21.06 13.92 -8.73
C ALA A 226 21.32 13.21 -7.40
N ASP A 227 20.31 13.14 -6.56
CA ASP A 227 20.37 12.58 -5.21
C ASP A 227 18.97 12.19 -4.69
N ALA A 228 18.92 11.59 -3.50
CA ALA A 228 17.69 11.18 -2.84
C ALA A 228 16.76 12.36 -2.50
N ARG A 229 17.30 13.56 -2.28
CA ARG A 229 16.53 14.77 -2.03
C ARG A 229 15.74 15.16 -3.28
N ALA A 230 16.40 15.16 -4.45
CA ALA A 230 15.73 15.44 -5.72
C ALA A 230 14.60 14.46 -6.00
N VAL A 231 14.78 13.17 -5.65
CA VAL A 231 13.70 12.17 -5.76
C VAL A 231 12.54 12.51 -4.82
N ARG A 232 12.80 12.86 -3.56
CA ARG A 232 11.75 13.28 -2.61
C ARG A 232 10.98 14.49 -3.10
N ASP A 233 11.69 15.50 -3.59
CA ASP A 233 11.05 16.71 -4.14
C ASP A 233 10.14 16.35 -5.32
N ALA A 234 10.57 15.46 -6.22
CA ALA A 234 9.76 15.00 -7.34
C ALA A 234 8.48 14.24 -6.90
N TYR A 235 8.54 13.41 -5.85
CA TYR A 235 7.33 12.79 -5.28
C TYR A 235 6.36 13.86 -4.77
N VAL A 236 6.85 14.84 -4.01
CA VAL A 236 6.02 15.92 -3.45
C VAL A 236 5.40 16.74 -4.57
N GLU A 237 6.19 17.18 -5.56
CA GLU A 237 5.72 17.95 -6.71
C GLU A 237 4.64 17.21 -7.51
N GLN A 238 4.85 15.92 -7.78
CA GLN A 238 3.89 15.09 -8.52
C GLN A 238 2.56 14.96 -7.75
N LEU A 239 2.61 14.71 -6.44
CA LEU A 239 1.42 14.58 -5.61
C LEU A 239 0.70 15.92 -5.43
N LEU A 240 1.42 17.02 -5.26
CA LEU A 240 0.83 18.36 -5.22
C LEU A 240 0.14 18.74 -6.53
N ALA A 241 0.78 18.47 -7.66
CA ALA A 241 0.20 18.72 -8.96
C ALA A 241 -1.08 17.91 -9.18
N ARG A 242 -1.11 16.68 -8.70
CA ARG A 242 -2.29 15.82 -8.76
C ARG A 242 -3.39 16.28 -7.79
N ALA A 243 -3.04 16.80 -6.62
CA ALA A 243 -4.00 17.36 -5.64
C ALA A 243 -4.61 18.68 -6.10
N ALA A 244 -4.00 19.41 -7.05
CA ALA A 244 -4.50 20.68 -7.55
C ALA A 244 -5.82 20.50 -8.31
N ALA A 245 -6.70 21.50 -8.19
CA ALA A 245 -7.94 21.54 -8.97
C ALA A 245 -7.69 22.11 -10.39
N PRO A 246 -8.48 21.71 -11.42
CA PRO A 246 -9.49 20.65 -11.38
C PRO A 246 -8.84 19.27 -11.32
N ARG A 247 -9.48 18.35 -10.57
CA ARG A 247 -9.00 16.97 -10.40
C ARG A 247 -9.50 16.08 -11.51
N ALA A 248 -8.90 16.18 -12.68
CA ALA A 248 -9.29 15.43 -13.88
C ALA A 248 -9.16 13.89 -13.71
N TRP A 249 -8.40 13.44 -12.69
CA TRP A 249 -8.26 12.03 -12.35
C TRP A 249 -9.44 11.48 -11.54
N LEU A 250 -10.22 12.34 -10.85
CA LEU A 250 -11.37 11.90 -10.06
C LEU A 250 -12.56 11.62 -10.98
N PRO A 251 -13.13 10.42 -10.99
CA PRO A 251 -14.28 10.11 -11.81
C PRO A 251 -15.50 10.91 -11.35
N GLU A 252 -16.25 11.48 -12.29
CA GLU A 252 -17.51 12.19 -12.00
C GLU A 252 -18.63 11.22 -11.58
N GLN A 253 -18.59 10.02 -12.12
CA GLN A 253 -19.51 8.94 -11.80
C GLN A 253 -18.73 7.63 -11.66
N VAL A 254 -19.13 6.83 -10.69
CA VAL A 254 -18.58 5.50 -10.49
C VAL A 254 -19.36 4.52 -11.36
N THR A 255 -18.67 3.86 -12.28
CA THR A 255 -19.29 2.79 -13.09
C THR A 255 -19.59 1.58 -12.20
N ALA A 256 -20.76 0.98 -12.37
CA ALA A 256 -21.13 -0.20 -11.61
C ALA A 256 -20.17 -1.36 -11.92
N VAL A 257 -19.65 -1.96 -10.87
CA VAL A 257 -18.71 -3.08 -10.92
C VAL A 257 -19.33 -4.28 -11.61
N ARG A 258 -18.52 -5.00 -12.37
CA ARG A 258 -18.83 -6.39 -12.74
C ARG A 258 -18.88 -7.23 -11.46
N THR A 259 -20.09 -7.46 -10.96
CA THR A 259 -20.31 -8.42 -9.88
C THR A 259 -19.78 -9.78 -10.33
N PRO A 260 -18.95 -10.48 -9.55
CA PRO A 260 -18.54 -11.84 -9.90
C PRO A 260 -19.78 -12.70 -10.07
N ALA A 261 -19.83 -13.48 -11.15
CA ALA A 261 -20.90 -14.48 -11.29
C ALA A 261 -20.86 -15.42 -10.06
N PRO A 262 -22.02 -15.76 -9.47
CA PRO A 262 -22.08 -16.76 -8.41
C PRO A 262 -21.39 -18.04 -8.89
N GLY A 263 -20.27 -18.42 -8.31
CA GLY A 263 -19.47 -19.59 -8.73
C GLY A 263 -17.97 -19.31 -8.87
N ASN A 264 -17.56 -18.06 -8.96
CA ASN A 264 -16.12 -17.71 -9.05
C ASN A 264 -15.59 -17.26 -7.68
N ARG A 265 -15.98 -17.96 -6.60
CA ARG A 265 -15.39 -17.74 -5.27
C ARG A 265 -13.94 -18.19 -5.28
N PRO A 266 -13.01 -17.41 -4.74
CA PRO A 266 -11.66 -17.89 -4.47
C PRO A 266 -11.73 -19.21 -3.68
N GLY A 267 -10.94 -20.20 -4.06
CA GLY A 267 -11.03 -21.57 -3.52
C GLY A 267 -10.80 -21.73 -2.00
N TRP A 268 -10.39 -20.66 -1.29
CA TRP A 268 -10.22 -20.62 0.15
C TRP A 268 -11.52 -20.41 0.95
N LEU A 269 -12.63 -20.01 0.29
CA LEU A 269 -13.98 -19.94 0.91
C LEU A 269 -14.77 -21.26 0.84
N GLY A 270 -14.18 -22.32 0.29
CA GLY A 270 -14.84 -23.60 0.01
C GLY A 270 -14.53 -24.74 1.00
N GLY A 271 -14.20 -24.47 2.22
CA GLY A 271 -13.81 -25.50 3.20
C GLY A 271 -14.57 -25.45 4.51
N ALA A 272 -15.90 -25.68 4.50
CA ALA A 272 -16.64 -26.13 5.67
C ALA A 272 -17.96 -26.77 5.21
N SER A 273 -17.94 -28.07 5.00
CA SER A 273 -19.07 -28.98 5.12
C SER A 273 -18.64 -30.18 5.93
#